data_49699932744272dd4748c95815f559e0
#
_entry.id   49699932744272dd4748c95815f559e0
#
_cell.length_a   1.000
_cell.length_b   1.000
_cell.length_c   1.000
_cell.angle_alpha   90.00
_cell.angle_beta   90.00
_cell.angle_gamma   90.00
#
_symmetry.space_group_name_H-M   'P 1'
#
loop_
_entity.id
_entity.type
_entity.pdbx_description
1 polymer ?
#
loop_
_entity_poly.entity_id
_entity_poly.type
_entity_poly.pdbx_seq_one_letter_code
_entity_poly.pdbx_strand_id
1 'polypeptide(L)' 'MSKGKLAKVFHTDPEIMGGTPVFTGTRVPVQNLVDYLEGGESIDEFLAGFPTVKREQVIGFIEAAKEKLLAPA' A
#
# COMPACT_ATOMS: atom_id res chain seq x y z
N MET A 1 12.73 11.23 7.00
CA MET A 1 12.62 10.06 7.86
C MET A 1 11.66 9.05 7.28
N SER A 2 12.15 7.84 7.12
CA SER A 2 11.37 6.80 6.45
C SER A 2 10.12 6.42 7.24
N LYS A 3 10.16 6.44 8.57
CA LYS A 3 9.01 6.09 9.38
C LYS A 3 7.80 6.98 9.12
N GLY A 4 8.01 8.30 9.06
CA GLY A 4 6.92 9.21 8.81
C GLY A 4 6.35 9.04 7.42
N LYS A 5 7.21 8.74 6.46
CA LYS A 5 6.80 8.52 5.09
C LYS A 5 5.91 7.28 4.97
N LEU A 6 6.32 6.19 5.61
CA LEU A 6 5.53 4.96 5.58
C LEU A 6 4.19 5.13 6.28
N ALA A 7 4.16 5.87 7.39
CA ALA A 7 2.92 6.11 8.11
C ALA A 7 1.91 6.89 7.28
N LYS A 8 2.38 7.69 6.30
CA LYS A 8 1.48 8.41 5.41
C LYS A 8 0.90 7.51 4.32
N VAL A 9 1.58 6.41 4.02
CA VAL A 9 1.17 5.51 2.96
C VAL A 9 0.22 4.46 3.47
N PHE A 10 0.58 3.79 4.55
CA PHE A 10 -0.25 2.73 5.12
C PHE A 10 -0.03 2.65 6.62
N HIS A 11 -0.99 2.03 7.32
CA HIS A 11 -0.89 1.79 8.75
C HIS A 11 -1.67 0.55 9.12
N THR A 12 -1.44 0.04 10.33
CA THR A 12 -2.22 -1.06 10.87
C THR A 12 -3.12 -0.56 11.98
N ASP A 13 -4.34 -1.09 12.02
CA ASP A 13 -5.31 -0.77 13.06
C ASP A 13 -5.92 -2.10 13.50
N PRO A 14 -5.79 -2.46 14.78
CA PRO A 14 -6.33 -3.75 15.24
C PRO A 14 -7.82 -3.91 15.04
N GLU A 15 -8.54 -2.81 14.89
CA GLU A 15 -9.98 -2.85 14.66
C GLU A 15 -10.35 -2.99 13.20
N ILE A 16 -9.37 -2.90 12.31
CA ILE A 16 -9.58 -3.05 10.87
C ILE A 16 -8.95 -4.36 10.46
N MET A 17 -9.79 -5.34 10.11
CA MET A 17 -9.36 -6.64 9.58
C MET A 17 -8.29 -7.31 10.43
N GLY A 18 -8.41 -7.17 11.77
CA GLY A 18 -7.49 -7.85 12.66
C GLY A 18 -6.07 -7.32 12.64
N GLY A 19 -5.87 -6.08 12.23
CA GLY A 19 -4.55 -5.47 12.20
C GLY A 19 -3.85 -5.56 10.86
N THR A 20 -4.58 -5.96 9.81
CA THR A 20 -4.02 -5.98 8.46
C THR A 20 -3.66 -4.56 8.02
N PRO A 21 -2.46 -4.36 7.43
CA PRO A 21 -2.10 -3.02 6.96
C PRO A 21 -3.08 -2.50 5.91
N VAL A 22 -3.50 -1.26 6.08
CA VAL A 22 -4.40 -0.59 5.12
C VAL A 22 -3.75 0.72 4.69
N PHE A 23 -4.15 1.20 3.52
CA PHE A 23 -3.69 2.51 3.07
C PHE A 23 -4.26 3.58 3.99
N THR A 24 -3.41 4.51 4.40
CA THR A 24 -3.78 5.55 5.36
C THR A 24 -5.00 6.33 4.89
N GLY A 25 -5.96 6.50 5.79
CA GLY A 25 -7.20 7.21 5.45
C GLY A 25 -8.23 6.37 4.74
N THR A 26 -7.96 5.08 4.56
CA THR A 26 -8.90 4.18 3.88
C THR A 26 -9.05 2.90 4.68
N ARG A 27 -9.98 2.04 4.24
CA ARG A 27 -10.10 0.69 4.77
C ARG A 27 -9.59 -0.34 3.76
N VAL A 28 -8.84 0.10 2.75
CA VAL A 28 -8.36 -0.78 1.69
C VAL A 28 -7.08 -1.46 2.14
N PRO A 29 -7.06 -2.79 2.27
CA PRO A 29 -5.84 -3.51 2.65
C PRO A 29 -4.78 -3.37 1.58
N VAL A 30 -3.53 -3.21 2.01
CA VAL A 30 -2.39 -3.17 1.09
C VAL A 30 -2.32 -4.46 0.29
N GLN A 31 -2.76 -5.57 0.88
CA GLN A 31 -2.78 -6.87 0.21
C GLN A 31 -3.59 -6.83 -1.09
N ASN A 32 -4.64 -6.00 -1.14
CA ASN A 32 -5.43 -5.90 -2.36
C ASN A 32 -4.61 -5.39 -3.53
N LEU A 33 -3.71 -4.45 -3.28
CA LEU A 33 -2.82 -3.97 -4.34
C LEU A 33 -1.90 -5.10 -4.82
N VAL A 34 -1.34 -5.84 -3.89
CA VAL A 34 -0.45 -6.95 -4.24
C VAL A 34 -1.21 -7.98 -5.07
N ASP A 35 -2.44 -8.30 -4.67
CA ASP A 35 -3.25 -9.26 -5.41
C ASP A 35 -3.55 -8.79 -6.83
N TYR A 36 -3.85 -7.50 -7.00
CA TYR A 36 -4.09 -6.95 -8.33
C TYR A 36 -2.86 -7.09 -9.22
N LEU A 37 -1.70 -6.73 -8.68
CA LEU A 37 -0.46 -6.80 -9.46
C LEU A 37 -0.09 -8.24 -9.79
N GLU A 38 -0.30 -9.15 -8.86
CA GLU A 38 -0.04 -10.57 -9.10
C GLU A 38 -0.98 -11.14 -10.14
N GLY A 39 -2.19 -10.59 -10.23
CA GLY A 39 -3.16 -11.01 -11.23
C GLY A 39 -2.97 -10.37 -12.59
N GLY A 40 -1.93 -9.54 -12.75
CA GLY A 40 -1.65 -8.89 -14.02
C GLY A 40 -2.39 -7.59 -14.23
N GLU A 41 -3.09 -7.09 -13.22
CA GLU A 41 -3.79 -5.82 -13.32
C GLU A 41 -2.83 -4.65 -13.18
N SER A 42 -3.21 -3.51 -13.72
CA SER A 42 -2.37 -2.32 -13.64
C SER A 42 -2.70 -1.51 -12.39
N ILE A 43 -1.79 -0.58 -12.06
CA ILE A 43 -2.03 0.36 -10.97
C ILE A 43 -3.27 1.20 -11.26
N ASP A 44 -3.46 1.60 -12.52
CA ASP A 44 -4.64 2.38 -12.89
C ASP A 44 -5.92 1.60 -12.63
N GLU A 45 -5.92 0.32 -12.93
CA GLU A 45 -7.08 -0.53 -12.66
C GLU A 45 -7.35 -0.65 -11.18
N PHE A 46 -6.29 -0.79 -10.39
CA PHE A 46 -6.44 -0.82 -8.94
C PHE A 46 -7.06 0.48 -8.42
N LEU A 47 -6.53 1.61 -8.88
CA LEU A 47 -7.04 2.91 -8.42
C LEU A 47 -8.47 3.16 -8.85
N ALA A 48 -8.86 2.63 -10.01
CA ALA A 48 -10.24 2.74 -10.47
C ALA A 48 -11.19 1.94 -9.57
N GLY A 49 -10.72 0.79 -9.08
CA GLY A 49 -11.53 -0.04 -8.20
C GLY A 49 -11.55 0.45 -6.75
N PHE A 50 -10.55 1.22 -6.34
CA PHE A 50 -10.43 1.71 -4.98
C PHE A 50 -10.15 3.20 -4.98
N PRO A 51 -11.15 4.03 -5.31
CA PRO A 51 -10.93 5.47 -5.51
C PRO A 51 -10.52 6.23 -4.26
N THR A 52 -10.66 5.64 -3.07
CA THR A 52 -10.19 6.30 -1.85
C THR A 52 -8.68 6.21 -1.68
N VAL A 53 -8.02 5.33 -2.43
CA VAL A 53 -6.56 5.22 -2.41
C VAL A 53 -6.01 6.19 -3.45
N LYS A 54 -4.96 6.93 -3.07
CA LYS A 54 -4.34 7.89 -3.97
C LYS A 54 -3.15 7.26 -4.67
N ARG A 55 -2.89 7.70 -5.91
CA ARG A 55 -1.76 7.17 -6.68
C ARG A 55 -0.44 7.32 -5.92
N GLU A 56 -0.25 8.43 -5.22
CA GLU A 56 0.98 8.65 -4.47
C GLU A 56 1.16 7.63 -3.35
N GLN A 57 0.05 7.11 -2.80
CA GLN A 57 0.14 6.06 -1.79
C GLN A 57 0.63 4.75 -2.40
N VAL A 58 0.14 4.43 -3.59
CA VAL A 58 0.58 3.22 -4.31
C VAL A 58 2.06 3.34 -4.65
N ILE A 59 2.47 4.48 -5.19
CA ILE A 59 3.87 4.71 -5.54
C ILE A 59 4.75 4.64 -4.29
N GLY A 60 4.29 5.25 -3.18
CA GLY A 60 5.02 5.20 -1.92
C GLY A 60 5.20 3.78 -1.41
N PHE A 61 4.17 2.95 -1.54
CA PHE A 61 4.27 1.56 -1.14
C PHE A 61 5.30 0.80 -1.99
N ILE A 62 5.26 1.03 -3.31
CA ILE A 62 6.21 0.37 -4.20
C ILE A 62 7.64 0.81 -3.90
N GLU A 63 7.85 2.10 -3.63
CA GLU A 63 9.15 2.61 -3.27
C GLU A 63 9.66 1.99 -1.99
N ALA A 64 8.81 1.87 -0.98
CA ALA A 64 9.19 1.27 0.28
C ALA A 64 9.55 -0.21 0.09
N ALA A 65 8.78 -0.92 -0.71
CA ALA A 65 9.05 -2.34 -0.98
C ALA A 65 10.35 -2.49 -1.74
N LYS A 66 10.60 -1.62 -2.70
CA LYS A 66 11.82 -1.65 -3.47
C LYS A 66 13.04 -1.43 -2.58
N GLU A 67 12.97 -0.46 -1.69
CA GLU A 67 14.07 -0.18 -0.77
C GLU A 67 14.37 -1.38 0.11
N LYS A 68 13.32 -2.04 0.58
CA LYS A 68 13.49 -3.20 1.45
C LYS A 68 14.14 -4.36 0.72
N LEU A 69 13.73 -4.59 -0.53
CA LEU A 69 14.25 -5.69 -1.33
C LEU A 69 15.68 -5.46 -1.82
N LEU A 70 16.02 -4.21 -2.10
CA LEU A 70 17.32 -3.86 -2.67
C LEU A 70 18.30 -3.33 -1.64
N ALA A 71 17.90 -3.20 -0.39
CA ALA A 71 18.78 -2.73 0.67
C ALA A 71 19.90 -3.75 0.90
N PRO A 72 21.11 -3.29 1.21
CA PRO A 72 22.19 -4.21 1.53
C PRO A 72 21.85 -5.00 2.78
N ALA A 73 22.30 -6.23 2.81
CA ALA A 73 22.04 -7.12 3.94
C ALA A 73 22.66 -6.59 5.24
#